data_d62570cb75e70dcc581f36d352c3d37f
#
_entry.id   d62570cb75e70dcc581f36d352c3d37f
#
_cell.length_a   1.000
_cell.length_b   1.000
_cell.length_c   1.000
_cell.angle_alpha   90.00
_cell.angle_beta   90.00
_cell.angle_gamma   90.00
#
_symmetry.space_group_name_H-M   'P 1'
#
loop_
_entity.id
_entity.type
_entity.pdbx_description
1 polymer ?
#
loop_
_entity_poly.entity_id
_entity_poly.type
_entity_poly.pdbx_seq_one_letter_code
_entity_poly.pdbx_strand_id
1 'polypeptide(L)'
;TVSYEYDSMHRMTSSTNAKGGVTQFAYDERGNQTSVTDPSGYTWISSYDLANQLIGRTDPEGKATKYTYNLAGRLLSRTKPGERTAAVTYDKNYNVISLTDPKGYVYSYTYDKDNRQTEGKDPLKQSVKTAYDPGSCVTAVTDKMGLMEQYEYDPHGNIIQRTDTKGLHTRFQYDILDNLTSVTDPM
;
A
#
# COMPACT_ATOMS: atom_id res chain seq x y z
N THR A 1 26.68 -27.75 -11.53
CA THR A 1 26.75 -26.57 -12.44
C THR A 1 25.37 -25.99 -12.52
N VAL A 2 25.26 -24.66 -12.57
CA VAL A 2 24.04 -23.95 -12.90
C VAL A 2 24.20 -23.41 -14.31
N SER A 3 23.17 -23.47 -15.15
CA SER A 3 23.20 -22.96 -16.52
C SER A 3 21.94 -22.20 -16.85
N TYR A 4 22.04 -21.29 -17.83
CA TYR A 4 20.97 -20.42 -18.27
C TYR A 4 20.93 -20.43 -19.80
N GLU A 5 19.73 -20.36 -20.36
CA GLU A 5 19.50 -20.14 -21.79
C GLU A 5 18.72 -18.86 -22.02
N TYR A 6 18.94 -18.25 -23.17
CA TYR A 6 18.34 -16.95 -23.52
C TYR A 6 17.83 -16.99 -24.97
N ASP A 7 16.79 -16.22 -25.24
CA ASP A 7 16.31 -15.99 -26.60
C ASP A 7 17.15 -14.92 -27.34
N SER A 8 16.80 -14.67 -28.59
CA SER A 8 17.46 -13.66 -29.44
C SER A 8 17.30 -12.23 -28.93
N MET A 9 16.35 -11.98 -28.02
CA MET A 9 16.14 -10.69 -27.36
C MET A 9 16.81 -10.62 -25.98
N HIS A 10 17.69 -11.57 -25.67
CA HIS A 10 18.44 -11.69 -24.40
C HIS A 10 17.54 -11.90 -23.17
N ARG A 11 16.33 -12.46 -23.33
CA ARG A 11 15.45 -12.81 -22.23
C ARG A 11 15.71 -14.27 -21.84
N MET A 12 15.81 -14.57 -20.55
CA MET A 12 16.08 -15.91 -20.04
C MET A 12 14.90 -16.85 -20.33
N THR A 13 15.13 -17.90 -21.12
CA THR A 13 14.11 -18.90 -21.48
C THR A 13 14.20 -20.14 -20.60
N SER A 14 15.36 -20.44 -20.03
CA SER A 14 15.51 -21.54 -19.07
C SER A 14 16.61 -21.28 -18.05
N SER A 15 16.48 -21.94 -16.90
CA SER A 15 17.47 -21.98 -15.84
C SER A 15 17.56 -23.38 -15.29
N THR A 16 18.74 -24.00 -15.33
CA THR A 16 19.00 -25.36 -14.79
C THR A 16 19.77 -25.21 -13.47
N ASN A 17 19.25 -25.78 -12.40
CA ASN A 17 19.89 -25.74 -11.08
C ASN A 17 20.99 -26.84 -10.97
N ALA A 18 21.77 -26.80 -9.89
CA ALA A 18 22.88 -27.73 -9.67
C ALA A 18 22.48 -29.23 -9.61
N LYS A 19 21.19 -29.52 -9.36
CA LYS A 19 20.61 -30.91 -9.34
C LYS A 19 19.99 -31.32 -10.68
N GLY A 20 20.10 -30.46 -11.71
CA GLY A 20 19.55 -30.74 -13.04
C GLY A 20 18.06 -30.35 -13.19
N GLY A 21 17.44 -29.77 -12.19
CA GLY A 21 16.06 -29.24 -12.29
C GLY A 21 15.99 -28.01 -13.18
N VAL A 22 15.09 -28.04 -14.17
CA VAL A 22 14.93 -26.96 -15.17
C VAL A 22 13.70 -26.13 -14.86
N THR A 23 13.87 -24.82 -14.75
CA THR A 23 12.78 -23.84 -14.75
C THR A 23 12.71 -23.19 -16.12
N GLN A 24 11.52 -23.14 -16.72
CA GLN A 24 11.29 -22.55 -18.05
C GLN A 24 10.48 -21.26 -17.96
N PHE A 25 10.77 -20.32 -18.86
CA PHE A 25 10.10 -19.02 -18.94
C PHE A 25 9.63 -18.78 -20.38
N ALA A 26 8.42 -18.23 -20.53
CA ALA A 26 7.94 -17.77 -21.82
C ALA A 26 7.54 -16.30 -21.73
N TYR A 27 7.58 -15.63 -22.88
CA TYR A 27 7.32 -14.19 -22.99
C TYR A 27 6.41 -13.89 -24.19
N ASP A 28 5.65 -12.83 -24.11
CA ASP A 28 4.94 -12.29 -25.26
C ASP A 28 5.87 -11.42 -26.14
N GLU A 29 5.35 -10.92 -27.28
CA GLU A 29 6.08 -10.07 -28.21
C GLU A 29 6.52 -8.72 -27.58
N ARG A 30 5.88 -8.29 -26.50
CA ARG A 30 6.19 -7.06 -25.77
C ARG A 30 7.20 -7.25 -24.65
N GLY A 31 7.62 -8.49 -24.40
CA GLY A 31 8.59 -8.84 -23.37
C GLY A 31 7.97 -9.14 -22.00
N ASN A 32 6.64 -9.20 -21.88
CA ASN A 32 6.01 -9.61 -20.64
C ASN A 32 6.16 -11.12 -20.42
N GLN A 33 6.50 -11.56 -19.21
CA GLN A 33 6.63 -12.98 -18.88
C GLN A 33 5.24 -13.63 -18.76
N THR A 34 4.89 -14.45 -19.75
CA THR A 34 3.56 -15.07 -19.84
C THR A 34 3.47 -16.40 -19.11
N SER A 35 4.58 -17.11 -18.92
CA SER A 35 4.58 -18.31 -18.08
C SER A 35 5.91 -18.56 -17.37
N VAL A 36 5.80 -19.30 -16.27
CA VAL A 36 6.93 -19.92 -15.56
C VAL A 36 6.54 -21.36 -15.28
N THR A 37 7.38 -22.32 -15.70
CA THR A 37 7.24 -23.74 -15.36
C THR A 37 8.41 -24.14 -14.48
N ASP A 38 8.11 -24.66 -13.28
CA ASP A 38 9.14 -25.11 -12.34
C ASP A 38 9.71 -26.50 -12.72
N PRO A 39 10.78 -26.98 -12.06
CA PRO A 39 11.37 -28.30 -12.33
C PRO A 39 10.44 -29.50 -12.07
N SER A 40 9.34 -29.30 -11.38
CA SER A 40 8.31 -30.32 -11.11
C SER A 40 7.19 -30.30 -12.15
N GLY A 41 7.25 -29.40 -13.14
CA GLY A 41 6.25 -29.26 -14.20
C GLY A 41 5.06 -28.36 -13.83
N TYR A 42 5.05 -27.76 -12.65
CA TYR A 42 4.03 -26.80 -12.28
C TYR A 42 4.18 -25.51 -13.07
N THR A 43 3.09 -25.05 -13.71
CA THR A 43 3.12 -23.88 -14.57
C THR A 43 2.20 -22.77 -14.02
N TRP A 44 2.76 -21.58 -13.86
CA TRP A 44 2.02 -20.32 -13.61
C TRP A 44 1.90 -19.57 -14.92
N ILE A 45 0.70 -19.07 -15.20
CA ILE A 45 0.42 -18.31 -16.43
C ILE A 45 0.04 -16.87 -16.03
N SER A 46 0.60 -15.91 -16.74
CA SER A 46 0.29 -14.47 -16.59
C SER A 46 -0.27 -13.92 -17.89
N SER A 47 -1.27 -13.05 -17.80
CA SER A 47 -1.82 -12.35 -18.95
C SER A 47 -1.77 -10.83 -18.71
N TYR A 48 -1.56 -10.08 -19.77
CA TYR A 48 -1.32 -8.66 -19.74
C TYR A 48 -2.24 -7.94 -20.74
N ASP A 49 -2.55 -6.68 -20.47
CA ASP A 49 -3.26 -5.82 -21.40
C ASP A 49 -2.29 -5.13 -22.38
N LEU A 50 -2.84 -4.26 -23.22
CA LEU A 50 -2.06 -3.52 -24.21
C LEU A 50 -1.09 -2.50 -23.58
N ALA A 51 -1.27 -2.13 -22.31
CA ALA A 51 -0.40 -1.25 -21.56
C ALA A 51 0.65 -2.01 -20.71
N ASN A 52 0.82 -3.34 -20.95
CA ASN A 52 1.69 -4.24 -20.20
C ASN A 52 1.32 -4.37 -18.71
N GLN A 53 0.06 -4.14 -18.35
CA GLN A 53 -0.42 -4.31 -16.99
C GLN A 53 -0.88 -5.77 -16.79
N LEU A 54 -0.51 -6.38 -15.67
CA LEU A 54 -0.92 -7.76 -15.34
C LEU A 54 -2.43 -7.82 -15.07
N ILE A 55 -3.23 -8.40 -15.98
CA ILE A 55 -4.69 -8.54 -15.84
C ILE A 55 -5.13 -9.90 -15.32
N GLY A 56 -4.25 -10.90 -15.38
CA GLY A 56 -4.55 -12.26 -14.91
C GLY A 56 -3.32 -13.02 -14.48
N ARG A 57 -3.48 -13.86 -13.45
CA ARG A 57 -2.48 -14.85 -13.05
C ARG A 57 -3.18 -16.15 -12.69
N THR A 58 -2.83 -17.22 -13.38
CA THR A 58 -3.36 -18.56 -13.16
C THR A 58 -2.27 -19.42 -12.49
N ASP A 59 -2.62 -20.11 -11.42
CA ASP A 59 -1.74 -21.05 -10.73
C ASP A 59 -1.76 -22.44 -11.41
N PRO A 60 -0.86 -23.37 -11.02
CA PRO A 60 -0.81 -24.71 -11.61
C PRO A 60 -2.08 -25.55 -11.42
N GLU A 61 -2.94 -25.18 -10.47
CA GLU A 61 -4.24 -25.82 -10.24
C GLU A 61 -5.36 -25.25 -11.12
N GLY A 62 -5.03 -24.28 -12.00
CA GLY A 62 -5.98 -23.60 -12.87
C GLY A 62 -6.78 -22.48 -12.19
N LYS A 63 -6.44 -22.11 -10.96
CA LYS A 63 -7.10 -21.04 -10.24
C LYS A 63 -6.58 -19.69 -10.71
N ALA A 64 -7.47 -18.85 -11.26
CA ALA A 64 -7.12 -17.57 -11.84
C ALA A 64 -7.43 -16.39 -10.88
N THR A 65 -6.42 -15.55 -10.61
CA THR A 65 -6.57 -14.23 -10.02
C THR A 65 -6.69 -13.20 -11.13
N LYS A 66 -7.65 -12.28 -11.04
CA LYS A 66 -7.89 -11.21 -12.02
C LYS A 66 -7.61 -9.85 -11.41
N TYR A 67 -7.13 -8.93 -12.24
CA TYR A 67 -6.82 -7.55 -11.88
C TYR A 67 -7.45 -6.59 -12.88
N THR A 68 -7.88 -5.43 -12.43
CA THR A 68 -8.34 -4.34 -13.28
C THR A 68 -7.67 -3.04 -12.88
N TYR A 69 -7.50 -2.13 -13.84
CA TYR A 69 -6.80 -0.87 -13.65
C TYR A 69 -7.61 0.28 -14.23
N ASN A 70 -7.37 1.49 -13.76
CA ASN A 70 -7.87 2.69 -14.41
C ASN A 70 -6.93 3.12 -15.55
N LEU A 71 -7.32 4.15 -16.29
CA LEU A 71 -6.54 4.69 -17.42
C LEU A 71 -5.15 5.22 -17.01
N ALA A 72 -4.94 5.52 -15.74
CA ALA A 72 -3.65 5.95 -15.20
C ALA A 72 -2.78 4.77 -14.70
N GLY A 73 -3.20 3.51 -14.94
CA GLY A 73 -2.46 2.32 -14.54
C GLY A 73 -2.57 1.96 -13.05
N ARG A 74 -3.51 2.57 -12.30
CA ARG A 74 -3.71 2.26 -10.91
C ARG A 74 -4.68 1.10 -10.72
N LEU A 75 -4.35 0.17 -9.82
CA LEU A 75 -5.19 -1.00 -9.54
C LEU A 75 -6.57 -0.57 -9.01
N LEU A 76 -7.63 -0.99 -9.70
CA LEU A 76 -9.02 -0.81 -9.28
C LEU A 76 -9.55 -2.03 -8.53
N SER A 77 -9.19 -3.24 -8.97
CA SER A 77 -9.70 -4.43 -8.33
C SER A 77 -8.76 -5.64 -8.46
N ARG A 78 -8.91 -6.55 -7.50
CA ARG A 78 -8.33 -7.88 -7.53
C ARG A 78 -9.39 -8.90 -7.10
N THR A 79 -9.57 -9.95 -7.92
CA THR A 79 -10.47 -11.07 -7.61
C THR A 79 -9.66 -12.36 -7.60
N LYS A 80 -9.57 -13.02 -6.47
CA LYS A 80 -8.99 -14.36 -6.35
C LYS A 80 -10.06 -15.44 -6.50
N PRO A 81 -9.68 -16.68 -6.89
CA PRO A 81 -10.59 -17.80 -6.97
C PRO A 81 -11.30 -18.06 -5.62
N GLY A 82 -12.64 -18.16 -5.65
CA GLY A 82 -13.44 -18.39 -4.44
C GLY A 82 -13.57 -17.21 -3.48
N GLU A 83 -12.94 -16.08 -3.76
CA GLU A 83 -13.04 -14.84 -2.97
C GLU A 83 -13.94 -13.81 -3.68
N ARG A 84 -14.53 -12.89 -2.90
CA ARG A 84 -15.12 -11.68 -3.45
C ARG A 84 -14.03 -10.75 -3.95
N THR A 85 -14.40 -9.85 -4.84
CA THR A 85 -13.48 -8.85 -5.37
C THR A 85 -13.06 -7.86 -4.28
N ALA A 86 -11.76 -7.71 -4.07
CA ALA A 86 -11.20 -6.55 -3.41
C ALA A 86 -11.17 -5.38 -4.39
N ALA A 87 -11.59 -4.18 -3.97
CA ALA A 87 -11.68 -3.02 -4.84
C ALA A 87 -11.11 -1.76 -4.18
N VAL A 88 -10.56 -0.87 -5.00
CA VAL A 88 -10.02 0.43 -4.58
C VAL A 88 -10.62 1.52 -5.46
N THR A 89 -11.02 2.63 -4.85
CA THR A 89 -11.43 3.83 -5.58
C THR A 89 -10.56 5.00 -5.20
N TYR A 90 -10.37 5.92 -6.15
CA TYR A 90 -9.48 7.07 -6.02
C TYR A 90 -10.23 8.37 -6.29
N ASP A 91 -9.78 9.45 -5.69
CA ASP A 91 -10.18 10.80 -6.08
C ASP A 91 -9.42 11.27 -7.35
N LYS A 92 -9.67 12.52 -7.77
CA LYS A 92 -9.00 13.13 -8.93
C LYS A 92 -7.49 13.33 -8.74
N ASN A 93 -7.02 13.38 -7.50
CA ASN A 93 -5.59 13.52 -7.13
C ASN A 93 -4.94 12.15 -6.90
N TYR A 94 -5.66 11.05 -7.18
CA TYR A 94 -5.25 9.68 -6.99
C TYR A 94 -5.05 9.25 -5.52
N ASN A 95 -5.64 9.95 -4.57
CA ASN A 95 -5.73 9.47 -3.19
C ASN A 95 -6.76 8.34 -3.11
N VAL A 96 -6.49 7.31 -2.31
CA VAL A 96 -7.44 6.20 -2.08
C VAL A 96 -8.59 6.71 -1.21
N ILE A 97 -9.79 6.83 -1.77
CA ILE A 97 -10.99 7.28 -1.03
C ILE A 97 -11.84 6.12 -0.52
N SER A 98 -11.69 4.92 -1.09
CA SER A 98 -12.36 3.72 -0.59
C SER A 98 -11.56 2.47 -0.88
N LEU A 99 -11.60 1.53 0.06
CA LEU A 99 -11.06 0.18 -0.05
C LEU A 99 -12.14 -0.81 0.34
N THR A 100 -12.47 -1.76 -0.54
CA THR A 100 -13.34 -2.90 -0.22
C THR A 100 -12.47 -4.15 -0.11
N ASP A 101 -12.52 -4.84 1.00
CA ASP A 101 -11.79 -6.10 1.20
C ASP A 101 -12.54 -7.32 0.62
N PRO A 102 -11.92 -8.51 0.52
CA PRO A 102 -12.56 -9.71 0.00
C PRO A 102 -13.75 -10.20 0.86
N LYS A 103 -13.90 -9.74 2.10
CA LYS A 103 -15.06 -10.03 2.95
C LYS A 103 -16.23 -9.10 2.66
N GLY A 104 -16.01 -8.03 1.87
CA GLY A 104 -16.97 -7.00 1.54
C GLY A 104 -17.00 -5.84 2.54
N TYR A 105 -16.04 -5.76 3.44
CA TYR A 105 -15.91 -4.63 4.35
C TYR A 105 -15.35 -3.42 3.60
N VAL A 106 -15.98 -2.26 3.82
CA VAL A 106 -15.62 -1.01 3.16
C VAL A 106 -14.97 -0.07 4.16
N TYR A 107 -13.76 0.37 3.83
CA TYR A 107 -13.03 1.44 4.49
C TYR A 107 -13.11 2.68 3.62
N SER A 108 -13.23 3.87 4.21
CA SER A 108 -13.26 5.12 3.45
C SER A 108 -12.32 6.16 4.05
N TYR A 109 -11.78 7.01 3.19
CA TYR A 109 -10.79 8.01 3.55
C TYR A 109 -11.15 9.35 2.93
N THR A 110 -10.86 10.44 3.64
CA THR A 110 -10.96 11.81 3.13
C THR A 110 -9.63 12.51 3.26
N TYR A 111 -9.40 13.46 2.39
CA TYR A 111 -8.15 14.21 2.28
C TYR A 111 -8.44 15.69 2.20
N ASP A 112 -7.49 16.49 2.63
CA ASP A 112 -7.51 17.93 2.42
C ASP A 112 -6.95 18.31 1.03
N LYS A 113 -6.88 19.61 0.77
CA LYS A 113 -6.37 20.17 -0.50
C LYS A 113 -4.89 19.83 -0.78
N ASP A 114 -4.12 19.51 0.26
CA ASP A 114 -2.70 19.19 0.21
C ASP A 114 -2.46 17.65 0.14
N ASN A 115 -3.54 16.86 -0.10
CA ASN A 115 -3.56 15.40 -0.17
C ASN A 115 -3.15 14.70 1.14
N ARG A 116 -3.33 15.37 2.30
CA ARG A 116 -3.12 14.77 3.62
C ARG A 116 -4.42 14.13 4.08
N GLN A 117 -4.35 12.92 4.63
CA GLN A 117 -5.54 12.20 5.09
C GLN A 117 -6.12 12.85 6.34
N THR A 118 -7.35 13.36 6.25
CA THR A 118 -8.06 14.03 7.35
C THR A 118 -9.01 13.13 8.11
N GLU A 119 -9.51 12.05 7.47
CA GLU A 119 -10.36 11.08 8.15
C GLU A 119 -10.19 9.70 7.54
N GLY A 120 -10.19 8.66 8.37
CA GLY A 120 -10.31 7.26 7.99
C GLY A 120 -11.47 6.61 8.72
N LYS A 121 -12.40 5.98 7.98
CA LYS A 121 -13.54 5.24 8.54
C LYS A 121 -13.38 3.75 8.32
N ASP A 122 -13.64 2.99 9.35
CA ASP A 122 -13.75 1.54 9.28
C ASP A 122 -15.14 1.08 8.80
N PRO A 123 -15.34 -0.24 8.55
CA PRO A 123 -16.61 -0.78 8.10
C PRO A 123 -17.79 -0.53 9.04
N LEU A 124 -17.55 -0.29 10.33
CA LEU A 124 -18.55 0.06 11.33
C LEU A 124 -18.84 1.57 11.37
N LYS A 125 -18.25 2.34 10.43
CA LYS A 125 -18.32 3.79 10.33
C LYS A 125 -17.68 4.53 11.52
N GLN A 126 -16.88 3.84 12.32
CA GLN A 126 -16.07 4.47 13.33
C GLN A 126 -14.92 5.19 12.64
N SER A 127 -14.61 6.42 13.06
CA SER A 127 -13.62 7.22 12.38
C SER A 127 -12.46 7.65 13.28
N VAL A 128 -11.28 7.75 12.67
CA VAL A 128 -10.14 8.47 13.20
C VAL A 128 -9.97 9.73 12.36
N LYS A 129 -9.87 10.90 13.01
CA LYS A 129 -9.67 12.18 12.33
C LYS A 129 -8.30 12.74 12.67
N THR A 130 -7.66 13.36 11.70
CA THR A 130 -6.36 14.01 11.85
C THR A 130 -6.46 15.44 11.34
N ALA A 131 -6.05 16.40 12.17
CA ALA A 131 -5.92 17.80 11.80
C ALA A 131 -4.45 18.15 11.61
N TYR A 132 -4.18 19.09 10.71
CA TYR A 132 -2.84 19.53 10.34
C TYR A 132 -2.75 21.06 10.37
N ASP A 133 -1.58 21.56 10.68
CA ASP A 133 -1.24 22.96 10.46
C ASP A 133 -0.80 23.22 9.00
N PRO A 134 -0.55 24.49 8.62
CA PRO A 134 -0.04 24.82 7.29
C PRO A 134 1.34 24.20 6.98
N GLY A 135 2.15 23.91 8.00
CA GLY A 135 3.47 23.26 7.89
C GLY A 135 3.40 21.76 7.69
N SER A 136 2.19 21.16 7.70
CA SER A 136 1.92 19.72 7.61
C SER A 136 2.25 18.93 8.89
N CYS A 137 2.42 19.59 10.02
CA CYS A 137 2.50 18.92 11.31
C CYS A 137 1.08 18.54 11.79
N VAL A 138 0.95 17.39 12.43
CA VAL A 138 -0.32 16.90 12.99
C VAL A 138 -0.66 17.70 14.26
N THR A 139 -1.72 18.51 14.24
CA THR A 139 -2.15 19.30 15.41
C THR A 139 -3.16 18.61 16.30
N ALA A 140 -3.92 17.66 15.76
CA ALA A 140 -4.84 16.85 16.55
C ALA A 140 -5.12 15.48 15.92
N VAL A 141 -5.33 14.48 16.75
CA VAL A 141 -5.86 13.18 16.36
C VAL A 141 -7.07 12.86 17.23
N THR A 142 -8.23 12.61 16.61
CA THR A 142 -9.44 12.18 17.31
C THR A 142 -9.66 10.70 17.01
N ASP A 143 -9.75 9.89 18.05
CA ASP A 143 -9.95 8.43 17.91
C ASP A 143 -11.42 8.08 17.63
N LYS A 144 -11.69 6.77 17.46
CA LYS A 144 -13.03 6.22 17.20
C LYS A 144 -14.05 6.47 18.31
N MET A 145 -13.60 6.78 19.52
CA MET A 145 -14.45 7.07 20.68
C MET A 145 -14.71 8.58 20.83
N GLY A 146 -14.11 9.41 19.96
CA GLY A 146 -14.16 10.86 20.01
C GLY A 146 -13.17 11.48 21.00
N LEU A 147 -12.25 10.68 21.53
CA LEU A 147 -11.17 11.15 22.39
C LEU A 147 -10.09 11.78 21.51
N MET A 148 -9.62 12.97 21.91
CA MET A 148 -8.73 13.79 21.09
C MET A 148 -7.39 14.01 21.77
N GLU A 149 -6.30 13.71 21.07
CA GLU A 149 -4.96 14.17 21.41
C GLU A 149 -4.61 15.41 20.60
N GLN A 150 -3.88 16.36 21.18
CA GLN A 150 -3.44 17.58 20.52
C GLN A 150 -1.95 17.79 20.67
N TYR A 151 -1.35 18.46 19.68
CA TYR A 151 0.08 18.71 19.60
C TYR A 151 0.34 20.15 19.22
N GLU A 152 1.32 20.76 19.89
CA GLU A 152 1.85 22.07 19.57
C GLU A 152 3.32 21.96 19.20
N TYR A 153 3.76 22.77 18.27
CA TYR A 153 5.09 22.73 17.69
C TYR A 153 5.80 24.06 17.80
N ASP A 154 7.13 24.02 17.90
CA ASP A 154 7.97 25.19 17.68
C ASP A 154 8.14 25.47 16.16
N PRO A 155 8.80 26.58 15.78
CA PRO A 155 9.04 26.91 14.37
C PRO A 155 9.92 25.90 13.62
N HIS A 156 10.67 25.04 14.32
CA HIS A 156 11.53 24.01 13.75
C HIS A 156 10.77 22.70 13.51
N GLY A 157 9.53 22.58 14.05
CA GLY A 157 8.69 21.38 13.93
C GLY A 157 8.86 20.39 15.09
N ASN A 158 9.52 20.78 16.17
CA ASN A 158 9.63 19.97 17.37
C ASN A 158 8.34 20.08 18.20
N ILE A 159 7.82 18.97 18.73
CA ILE A 159 6.65 18.98 19.62
C ILE A 159 7.03 19.65 20.94
N ILE A 160 6.43 20.80 21.26
CA ILE A 160 6.63 21.51 22.54
C ILE A 160 5.56 21.18 23.58
N GLN A 161 4.37 20.75 23.13
CA GLN A 161 3.31 20.29 24.02
C GLN A 161 2.49 19.17 23.37
N ARG A 162 2.18 18.15 24.16
CA ARG A 162 1.16 17.14 23.87
C ARG A 162 0.07 17.24 24.92
N THR A 163 -1.18 17.31 24.47
CA THR A 163 -2.36 17.19 25.33
C THR A 163 -2.98 15.83 25.10
N ASP A 164 -3.10 15.03 26.15
CA ASP A 164 -3.71 13.71 26.04
C ASP A 164 -5.25 13.77 25.99
N THR A 165 -5.87 12.61 25.82
CA THR A 165 -7.32 12.45 25.74
C THR A 165 -8.09 12.85 27.02
N LYS A 166 -7.38 13.06 28.14
CA LYS A 166 -7.95 13.55 29.41
C LYS A 166 -7.73 15.05 29.62
N GLY A 167 -7.06 15.71 28.67
CA GLY A 167 -6.69 17.12 28.76
C GLY A 167 -5.42 17.39 29.56
N LEU A 168 -4.62 16.37 29.86
CA LEU A 168 -3.36 16.52 30.58
C LEU A 168 -2.25 16.90 29.60
N HIS A 169 -1.35 17.80 30.04
CA HIS A 169 -0.28 18.34 29.19
C HIS A 169 1.08 17.76 29.57
N THR A 170 1.76 17.13 28.59
CA THR A 170 3.20 16.87 28.65
C THR A 170 3.90 17.95 27.84
N ARG A 171 4.94 18.58 28.41
CA ARG A 171 5.72 19.65 27.76
C ARG A 171 7.15 19.18 27.48
N PHE A 172 7.69 19.63 26.35
CA PHE A 172 9.03 19.28 25.87
C PHE A 172 9.83 20.57 25.64
N GLN A 173 11.13 20.53 25.93
CA GLN A 173 12.05 21.63 25.65
C GLN A 173 13.25 21.10 24.86
N TYR A 174 13.77 21.92 23.97
CA TYR A 174 14.88 21.58 23.09
C TYR A 174 15.97 22.66 23.19
N ASP A 175 17.20 22.25 22.88
CA ASP A 175 18.30 23.20 22.71
C ASP A 175 18.32 23.76 21.26
N ILE A 176 19.30 24.64 20.98
CA ILE A 176 19.46 25.29 19.67
C ILE A 176 19.78 24.30 18.52
N LEU A 177 20.19 23.09 18.86
CA LEU A 177 20.50 22.01 17.91
C LEU A 177 19.35 21.00 17.81
N ASP A 178 18.15 21.34 18.30
CA ASP A 178 16.95 20.50 18.36
C ASP A 178 17.11 19.20 19.19
N ASN A 179 18.06 19.18 20.13
CA ASN A 179 18.16 18.07 21.09
C ASN A 179 17.16 18.29 22.23
N LEU A 180 16.40 17.24 22.59
CA LEU A 180 15.47 17.27 23.72
C LEU A 180 16.24 17.46 25.03
N THR A 181 15.95 18.55 25.75
CA THR A 181 16.62 18.91 27.03
C THR A 181 15.76 18.66 28.25
N SER A 182 14.42 18.68 28.10
CA SER A 182 13.51 18.51 29.23
C SER A 182 12.17 17.92 28.78
N VAL A 183 11.59 17.06 29.62
CA VAL A 183 10.21 16.59 29.54
C VAL A 183 9.55 16.84 30.89
N THR A 184 8.39 17.50 30.88
CA THR A 184 7.57 17.72 32.08
C THR A 184 6.24 17.01 31.88
N ASP A 185 6.03 15.95 32.66
CA ASP A 185 4.78 15.18 32.65
C ASP A 185 3.68 15.93 33.42
N PRO A 186 2.40 15.67 33.08
CA PRO A 186 1.26 16.19 33.84
C PRO A 186 1.27 15.62 35.27
N MET A 187 1.06 16.49 36.24
CA MET A 187 0.83 16.09 37.64
C MET A 187 -0.64 15.69 37.84
#